data_9f3b89c10534aaf1c05baddf06f8f975
#
_entry.id   9f3b89c10534aaf1c05baddf06f8f975
#
_cell.length_a   1.000
_cell.length_b   1.000
_cell.length_c   1.000
_cell.angle_alpha   90.00
_cell.angle_beta   90.00
_cell.angle_gamma   90.00
#
_symmetry.space_group_name_H-M   'P 1'
#
loop_
_entity.id
_entity.type
_entity.pdbx_description
1 polymer ?
#
loop_
_entity_poly.entity_id
_entity_poly.type
_entity_poly.pdbx_seq_one_letter_code
_entity_poly.pdbx_strand_id
1 'polypeptide(L)'
;MNRVYKWYLRMHNSNYAFIRRFIEVMLHIIFSCDIPSEVKIGKNCKFAHNALGVVLHPKVVIGDNCSIGQNVTIGGRAGKTTVPVIGNNVLIGANALILGPVTIGDGAKIGAGAIVVKDVPPPATVIPEASRIIIEKA
;
A
#
# COMPACT_ATOMS: atom_id res chain seq x y z
N MET A 1 -9.86 12.45 -7.04
CA MET A 1 -8.86 12.39 -5.92
C MET A 1 -9.64 12.08 -4.64
N ASN A 2 -9.36 10.96 -3.98
CA ASN A 2 -10.13 10.55 -2.80
C ASN A 2 -9.75 11.35 -1.53
N ARG A 3 -10.58 11.21 -0.47
CA ARG A 3 -10.43 12.01 0.77
C ARG A 3 -9.08 11.75 1.44
N VAL A 4 -8.66 10.50 1.57
CA VAL A 4 -7.40 10.12 2.25
C VAL A 4 -6.19 10.69 1.53
N TYR A 5 -6.14 10.63 0.21
CA TYR A 5 -5.03 11.23 -0.54
C TYR A 5 -4.96 12.76 -0.38
N LYS A 6 -6.11 13.45 -0.28
CA LYS A 6 -6.14 14.89 0.04
C LYS A 6 -5.58 15.20 1.43
N TRP A 7 -5.93 14.37 2.43
CA TRP A 7 -5.42 14.51 3.79
C TRP A 7 -3.92 14.23 3.84
N TYR A 8 -3.47 13.16 3.14
CA TYR A 8 -2.05 12.87 2.98
C TYR A 8 -1.28 14.07 2.41
N LEU A 9 -1.74 14.68 1.32
CA LEU A 9 -1.08 15.87 0.75
C LEU A 9 -1.01 17.05 1.72
N ARG A 10 -2.06 17.29 2.50
CA ARG A 10 -2.05 18.33 3.53
C ARG A 10 -1.04 18.04 4.63
N MET A 11 -0.96 16.80 5.07
CA MET A 11 0.00 16.35 6.06
C MET A 11 1.43 16.47 5.55
N HIS A 12 1.70 15.95 4.35
CA HIS A 12 3.03 15.94 3.75
C HIS A 12 3.57 17.34 3.49
N ASN A 13 2.71 18.27 3.07
CA ASN A 13 3.08 19.65 2.78
C ASN A 13 3.06 20.57 4.02
N SER A 14 2.72 20.06 5.20
CA SER A 14 2.72 20.86 6.43
C SER A 14 4.13 20.99 7.01
N ASN A 15 4.54 22.23 7.30
CA ASN A 15 5.80 22.50 8.02
C ASN A 15 5.70 22.30 9.55
N TYR A 16 4.51 22.04 10.07
CA TYR A 16 4.26 21.90 11.51
C TYR A 16 4.11 20.45 11.91
N ALA A 17 5.03 19.92 12.67
CA ALA A 17 5.04 18.53 13.14
C ALA A 17 3.74 18.13 13.87
N PHE A 18 3.17 19.05 14.66
CA PHE A 18 1.94 18.82 15.39
C PHE A 18 0.73 18.61 14.46
N ILE A 19 0.66 19.38 13.35
CA ILE A 19 -0.41 19.22 12.34
C ILE A 19 -0.30 17.87 11.64
N ARG A 20 0.92 17.46 11.29
CA ARG A 20 1.18 16.13 10.70
C ARG A 20 0.67 15.03 11.64
N ARG A 21 1.09 15.08 12.90
CA ARG A 21 0.69 14.09 13.90
C ARG A 21 -0.83 14.07 14.13
N PHE A 22 -1.46 15.23 14.17
CA PHE A 22 -2.92 15.32 14.31
C PHE A 22 -3.64 14.65 13.12
N ILE A 23 -3.17 14.90 11.89
CA ILE A 23 -3.77 14.30 10.68
C ILE A 23 -3.55 12.78 10.68
N GLU A 24 -2.36 12.28 11.05
CA GLU A 24 -2.10 10.83 11.20
C GLU A 24 -3.09 10.17 12.14
N VAL A 25 -3.28 10.74 13.33
CA VAL A 25 -4.24 10.24 14.32
C VAL A 25 -5.66 10.25 13.75
N MET A 26 -6.05 11.33 13.08
CA MET A 26 -7.36 11.42 12.45
C MET A 26 -7.56 10.40 11.32
N LEU A 27 -6.55 10.15 10.51
CA LEU A 27 -6.59 9.10 9.48
C LEU A 27 -6.75 7.71 10.13
N HIS A 28 -6.02 7.46 11.21
CA HIS A 28 -6.10 6.20 11.94
C HIS A 28 -7.49 5.97 12.57
N ILE A 29 -8.06 6.99 13.24
CA ILE A 29 -9.35 6.88 13.92
C ILE A 29 -10.52 6.84 12.90
N ILE A 30 -10.52 7.72 11.89
CA ILE A 30 -11.67 7.88 10.99
C ILE A 30 -11.68 6.81 9.89
N PHE A 31 -10.49 6.44 9.37
CA PHE A 31 -10.37 5.56 8.21
C PHE A 31 -9.68 4.23 8.54
N SER A 32 -9.29 4.00 9.80
CA SER A 32 -8.59 2.79 10.23
C SER A 32 -7.37 2.48 9.36
N CYS A 33 -6.64 3.51 8.91
CA CYS A 33 -5.44 3.36 8.10
C CYS A 33 -4.22 3.95 8.81
N ASP A 34 -3.05 3.37 8.52
CA ASP A 34 -1.76 3.85 9.01
C ASP A 34 -0.90 4.28 7.82
N ILE A 35 -0.91 5.57 7.53
CA ILE A 35 -0.17 6.19 6.42
C ILE A 35 0.67 7.33 7.00
N PRO A 36 1.92 7.02 7.41
CA PRO A 36 2.84 8.02 7.98
C PRO A 36 3.16 9.15 7.00
N SER A 37 3.47 10.32 7.53
CA SER A 37 3.82 11.51 6.75
C SER A 37 5.10 11.37 5.92
N GLU A 38 5.98 10.46 6.32
CA GLU A 38 7.25 10.18 5.66
C GLU A 38 7.12 9.35 4.38
N VAL A 39 6.02 8.63 4.21
CA VAL A 39 5.76 7.82 3.01
C VAL A 39 5.78 8.74 1.79
N LYS A 40 6.49 8.34 0.74
CA LYS A 40 6.50 9.07 -0.51
C LYS A 40 5.45 8.50 -1.45
N ILE A 41 4.38 9.24 -1.72
CA ILE A 41 3.30 8.85 -2.62
C ILE A 41 3.26 9.80 -3.80
N GLY A 42 3.40 9.27 -5.00
CA GLY A 42 3.36 10.00 -6.25
C GLY A 42 2.00 10.63 -6.56
N LYS A 43 1.90 11.30 -7.70
CA LYS A 43 0.70 12.02 -8.11
C LYS A 43 -0.42 11.07 -8.53
N ASN A 44 -1.67 11.53 -8.41
CA ASN A 44 -2.88 10.86 -8.89
C ASN A 44 -3.11 9.45 -8.32
N CYS A 45 -2.50 9.10 -7.18
CA CYS A 45 -2.75 7.84 -6.52
C CYS A 45 -4.18 7.77 -5.96
N LYS A 46 -4.77 6.58 -6.00
CA LYS A 46 -6.12 6.31 -5.51
C LYS A 46 -6.07 5.22 -4.45
N PHE A 47 -6.76 5.46 -3.35
CA PHE A 47 -6.98 4.46 -2.29
C PHE A 47 -8.44 4.05 -2.29
N ALA A 48 -8.73 2.80 -2.57
CA ALA A 48 -10.10 2.28 -2.49
C ALA A 48 -10.65 2.41 -1.07
N HIS A 49 -11.95 2.57 -0.95
CA HIS A 49 -12.67 2.64 0.33
C HIS A 49 -12.04 3.59 1.37
N ASN A 50 -11.52 4.74 0.92
CA ASN A 50 -10.80 5.70 1.76
C ASN A 50 -9.61 5.08 2.52
N ALA A 51 -8.87 4.18 1.89
CA ALA A 51 -7.72 3.47 2.45
C ALA A 51 -8.04 2.61 3.69
N LEU A 52 -9.28 2.16 3.86
CA LEU A 52 -9.67 1.33 5.00
C LEU A 52 -8.67 0.19 5.21
N GLY A 53 -8.06 0.10 6.39
CA GLY A 53 -7.11 -0.94 6.78
C GLY A 53 -5.78 -0.91 6.02
N VAL A 54 -5.46 0.14 5.27
CA VAL A 54 -4.15 0.27 4.60
C VAL A 54 -3.07 0.61 5.61
N VAL A 55 -1.98 -0.15 5.60
CA VAL A 55 -0.80 0.07 6.45
C VAL A 55 0.44 0.23 5.58
N LEU A 56 1.12 1.37 5.70
CA LEU A 56 2.34 1.68 4.96
C LEU A 56 3.51 1.93 5.92
N HIS A 57 4.65 1.31 5.64
CA HIS A 57 5.87 1.62 6.38
C HIS A 57 6.41 3.02 5.98
N PRO A 58 6.93 3.85 6.92
CA PRO A 58 7.35 5.24 6.64
C PRO A 58 8.33 5.42 5.48
N LYS A 59 9.17 4.44 5.20
CA LYS A 59 10.17 4.49 4.12
C LYS A 59 9.67 3.99 2.76
N VAL A 60 8.42 3.57 2.64
CA VAL A 60 7.85 3.10 1.36
C VAL A 60 7.80 4.25 0.35
N VAL A 61 8.09 3.91 -0.89
CA VAL A 61 7.96 4.80 -2.04
C VAL A 61 6.92 4.22 -2.99
N ILE A 62 5.96 5.04 -3.39
CA ILE A 62 4.91 4.68 -4.36
C ILE A 62 4.98 5.70 -5.50
N GLY A 63 5.08 5.22 -6.72
CA GLY A 63 5.11 6.05 -7.93
C GLY A 63 3.77 6.70 -8.26
N ASP A 64 3.68 7.28 -9.42
CA ASP A 64 2.51 8.01 -9.90
C ASP A 64 1.38 7.08 -10.39
N ASN A 65 0.13 7.58 -10.35
CA ASN A 65 -1.06 6.95 -10.90
C ASN A 65 -1.36 5.53 -10.37
N CYS A 66 -0.90 5.21 -9.16
CA CYS A 66 -1.15 3.91 -8.54
C CYS A 66 -2.57 3.80 -7.97
N SER A 67 -3.10 2.58 -7.95
CA SER A 67 -4.37 2.25 -7.33
C SER A 67 -4.17 1.19 -6.25
N ILE A 68 -4.52 1.51 -5.00
CA ILE A 68 -4.31 0.67 -3.83
C ILE A 68 -5.66 0.27 -3.25
N GLY A 69 -5.88 -1.04 -3.12
CA GLY A 69 -7.07 -1.62 -2.50
C GLY A 69 -7.11 -1.41 -0.98
N GLN A 70 -8.26 -1.72 -0.37
CA GLN A 70 -8.39 -1.74 1.09
C GLN A 70 -7.58 -2.90 1.70
N ASN A 71 -7.20 -2.76 2.98
CA ASN A 71 -6.45 -3.75 3.76
C ASN A 71 -5.10 -4.15 3.13
N VAL A 72 -4.52 -3.30 2.29
CA VAL A 72 -3.19 -3.52 1.72
C VAL A 72 -2.13 -3.17 2.77
N THR A 73 -1.16 -4.05 2.93
CA THR A 73 0.04 -3.76 3.73
C THR A 73 1.26 -3.69 2.84
N ILE A 74 2.01 -2.59 2.92
CA ILE A 74 3.30 -2.42 2.24
C ILE A 74 4.35 -2.10 3.31
N GLY A 75 5.25 -3.05 3.59
CA GLY A 75 6.12 -2.88 4.73
C GLY A 75 7.38 -3.73 4.74
N GLY A 76 8.07 -3.65 5.86
CA GLY A 76 9.29 -4.40 6.10
C GLY A 76 9.07 -5.91 6.22
N ARG A 77 10.16 -6.65 6.17
CA ARG A 77 10.20 -8.09 6.45
C ARG A 77 11.28 -8.35 7.51
N ALA A 78 11.00 -9.21 8.47
CA ALA A 78 11.94 -9.56 9.53
C ALA A 78 13.32 -9.96 8.96
N GLY A 79 14.39 -9.43 9.56
CA GLY A 79 15.76 -9.63 9.10
C GLY A 79 16.18 -8.85 7.85
N LYS A 80 15.34 -7.93 7.34
CA LYS A 80 15.66 -7.05 6.21
C LYS A 80 15.53 -5.59 6.62
N THR A 81 16.44 -4.73 6.13
CA THR A 81 16.51 -3.31 6.48
C THR A 81 15.81 -2.40 5.47
N THR A 82 15.57 -2.91 4.27
CA THR A 82 14.92 -2.19 3.17
C THR A 82 13.45 -2.57 3.06
N VAL A 83 12.66 -1.67 2.47
CA VAL A 83 11.22 -1.79 2.30
C VAL A 83 10.84 -1.72 0.82
N PRO A 84 9.60 -2.08 0.45
CA PRO A 84 9.18 -2.06 -0.94
C PRO A 84 9.28 -0.70 -1.61
N VAL A 85 9.59 -0.74 -2.91
CA VAL A 85 9.47 0.39 -3.84
C VAL A 85 8.46 0.02 -4.91
N ILE A 86 7.43 0.84 -5.07
CA ILE A 86 6.36 0.65 -6.04
C ILE A 86 6.55 1.61 -7.20
N GLY A 87 6.56 1.10 -8.42
CA GLY A 87 6.65 1.88 -9.64
C GLY A 87 5.39 2.68 -9.96
N ASN A 88 5.30 3.18 -11.19
CA ASN A 88 4.18 3.96 -11.68
C ASN A 88 3.06 3.08 -12.26
N ASN A 89 1.83 3.58 -12.26
CA ASN A 89 0.67 2.91 -12.88
C ASN A 89 0.40 1.50 -12.31
N VAL A 90 0.82 1.23 -11.07
CA VAL A 90 0.66 -0.07 -10.42
C VAL A 90 -0.75 -0.20 -9.84
N LEU A 91 -1.35 -1.38 -10.03
CA LEU A 91 -2.61 -1.75 -9.39
C LEU A 91 -2.35 -2.78 -8.29
N ILE A 92 -2.75 -2.48 -7.06
CA ILE A 92 -2.63 -3.37 -5.91
C ILE A 92 -4.03 -3.73 -5.42
N GLY A 93 -4.38 -5.00 -5.57
CA GLY A 93 -5.68 -5.53 -5.16
C GLY A 93 -5.86 -5.56 -3.64
N ALA A 94 -7.10 -5.64 -3.20
CA ALA A 94 -7.47 -5.68 -1.79
C ALA A 94 -6.78 -6.83 -1.03
N ASN A 95 -6.44 -6.61 0.24
CA ASN A 95 -5.79 -7.58 1.12
C ASN A 95 -4.40 -8.07 0.62
N ALA A 96 -3.77 -7.40 -0.34
CA ALA A 96 -2.43 -7.77 -0.77
C ALA A 96 -1.39 -7.36 0.28
N LEU A 97 -0.37 -8.21 0.45
CA LEU A 97 0.78 -7.98 1.32
C LEU A 97 2.05 -7.86 0.46
N ILE A 98 2.73 -6.73 0.53
CA ILE A 98 4.00 -6.50 -0.20
C ILE A 98 5.07 -6.27 0.86
N LEU A 99 5.97 -7.25 1.03
CA LEU A 99 6.84 -7.30 2.20
C LEU A 99 8.32 -7.47 1.83
N GLY A 100 9.16 -6.64 2.45
CA GLY A 100 10.60 -6.71 2.37
C GLY A 100 11.22 -5.93 1.22
N PRO A 101 12.48 -6.19 0.89
CA PRO A 101 13.20 -5.47 -0.14
C PRO A 101 12.74 -5.94 -1.53
N VAL A 102 11.58 -5.44 -1.98
CA VAL A 102 11.03 -5.81 -3.28
C VAL A 102 10.75 -4.56 -4.11
N THR A 103 10.94 -4.68 -5.41
CA THR A 103 10.57 -3.66 -6.38
C THR A 103 9.39 -4.16 -7.20
N ILE A 104 8.34 -3.35 -7.24
CA ILE A 104 7.18 -3.58 -8.11
C ILE A 104 7.32 -2.69 -9.33
N GLY A 105 7.51 -3.29 -10.48
CA GLY A 105 7.74 -2.59 -11.75
C GLY A 105 6.52 -1.81 -12.24
N ASP A 106 6.78 -0.83 -13.11
CA ASP A 106 5.75 0.02 -13.70
C ASP A 106 4.66 -0.81 -14.40
N GLY A 107 3.41 -0.42 -14.20
CA GLY A 107 2.26 -1.07 -14.80
C GLY A 107 1.94 -2.47 -14.26
N ALA A 108 2.65 -2.95 -13.24
CA ALA A 108 2.38 -4.24 -12.64
C ALA A 108 1.00 -4.28 -11.97
N LYS A 109 0.41 -5.48 -11.92
CA LYS A 109 -0.88 -5.74 -11.28
C LYS A 109 -0.70 -6.80 -10.19
N ILE A 110 -1.00 -6.43 -8.97
CA ILE A 110 -0.97 -7.34 -7.83
C ILE A 110 -2.42 -7.74 -7.52
N GLY A 111 -2.72 -9.02 -7.68
CA GLY A 111 -4.05 -9.57 -7.41
C GLY A 111 -4.46 -9.45 -5.94
N ALA A 112 -5.77 -9.42 -5.70
CA ALA A 112 -6.30 -9.36 -4.34
C ALA A 112 -5.86 -10.58 -3.52
N GLY A 113 -5.42 -10.35 -2.26
CA GLY A 113 -4.93 -11.40 -1.38
C GLY A 113 -3.53 -11.93 -1.72
N ALA A 114 -2.83 -11.38 -2.72
CA ALA A 114 -1.49 -11.82 -3.07
C ALA A 114 -0.45 -11.45 -2.00
N ILE A 115 0.50 -12.35 -1.77
CA ILE A 115 1.65 -12.12 -0.88
C ILE A 115 2.90 -12.01 -1.75
N VAL A 116 3.45 -10.79 -1.84
CA VAL A 116 4.60 -10.47 -2.68
C VAL A 116 5.85 -10.29 -1.81
N VAL A 117 6.82 -11.17 -2.01
CA VAL A 117 8.11 -11.19 -1.30
C VAL A 117 9.31 -11.28 -2.24
N LYS A 118 9.07 -11.09 -3.54
CA LYS A 118 10.07 -11.06 -4.62
C LYS A 118 9.74 -9.92 -5.57
N ASP A 119 10.74 -9.45 -6.32
CA ASP A 119 10.55 -8.42 -7.32
C ASP A 119 9.53 -8.84 -8.39
N VAL A 120 8.72 -7.88 -8.80
CA VAL A 120 7.71 -8.04 -9.86
C VAL A 120 8.13 -7.18 -11.04
N PRO A 121 8.53 -7.79 -12.17
CA PRO A 121 8.95 -7.03 -13.34
C PRO A 121 7.77 -6.26 -13.99
N PRO A 122 8.03 -5.15 -14.68
CA PRO A 122 7.01 -4.47 -15.47
C PRO A 122 6.70 -5.27 -16.75
N PRO A 123 5.46 -5.32 -17.24
CA PRO A 123 4.17 -5.05 -16.62
C PRO A 123 3.50 -6.35 -16.13
N ALA A 124 4.16 -7.12 -15.28
CA ALA A 124 3.69 -8.45 -14.85
C ALA A 124 2.43 -8.39 -13.98
N THR A 125 1.71 -9.50 -13.95
CA THR A 125 0.56 -9.71 -13.05
C THR A 125 0.89 -10.80 -12.04
N VAL A 126 0.73 -10.51 -10.75
CA VAL A 126 0.80 -11.49 -9.67
C VAL A 126 -0.61 -11.98 -9.36
N ILE A 127 -0.83 -13.28 -9.47
CA ILE A 127 -2.12 -13.93 -9.19
C ILE A 127 -1.94 -14.79 -7.95
N PRO A 128 -2.74 -14.61 -6.89
CA PRO A 128 -2.72 -15.50 -5.73
C PRO A 128 -3.28 -16.88 -6.11
N GLU A 129 -2.85 -17.92 -5.41
CA GLU A 129 -3.45 -19.24 -5.58
C GLU A 129 -4.91 -19.23 -5.12
N ALA A 130 -5.77 -19.93 -5.87
CA ALA A 130 -7.15 -20.14 -5.47
C ALA A 130 -7.23 -21.07 -4.25
N SER A 131 -8.27 -20.89 -3.45
CA SER A 131 -8.52 -21.76 -2.28
C SER A 131 -8.69 -23.22 -2.69
N ARG A 132 -8.08 -24.12 -1.91
CA ARG A 132 -8.25 -25.57 -2.09
C ARG A 132 -9.38 -26.06 -1.19
N ILE A 133 -10.35 -26.75 -1.78
CA ILE A 133 -11.47 -27.36 -1.03
C ILE A 133 -11.05 -28.78 -0.65
N ILE A 134 -11.11 -29.10 0.64
CA ILE A 134 -10.89 -30.45 1.16
C ILE A 134 -12.25 -30.96 1.64
N ILE A 135 -12.71 -32.05 1.02
CA ILE A 135 -13.93 -32.75 1.46
C ILE A 135 -13.49 -33.83 2.40
N GLU A 136 -13.86 -33.72 3.67
CA GLU A 136 -13.68 -34.79 4.64
C GLU A 136 -14.71 -35.87 4.37
N LYS A 137 -14.26 -37.14 4.32
CA LYS A 137 -15.18 -38.27 4.26
C LYS A 137 -15.82 -38.40 5.62
N ALA A 138 -17.17 -38.44 5.65
CA ALA A 138 -17.95 -38.76 6.85
C ALA A 138 -17.67 -40.17 7.34
#